data_25803c1d05e8a1f15d2c806e8a088983
#
_entry.id   25803c1d05e8a1f15d2c806e8a088983
#
_cell.length_a   1.000
_cell.length_b   1.000
_cell.length_c   1.000
_cell.angle_alpha   90.00
_cell.angle_beta   90.00
_cell.angle_gamma   90.00
#
_symmetry.space_group_name_H-M   'P 1'
#
loop_
_entity.id
_entity.type
_entity.pdbx_description
1 polymer ?
#
loop_
_entity_poly.entity_id
_entity_poly.type
_entity_poly.pdbx_seq_one_letter_code
_entity_poly.pdbx_strand_id
1 'polypeptide(L)'
;YKDDPMEFEAKVIKVFDDQVVLDRTSFYARGGGQEPDLGSIAGFKVVNVDKHANIIVHKLEGGVPSEGNTVSCKVDEIRRANITKNHTSTHIINASSRKVLGSWIWQHSAFKDDDHARLDITHHSSLSDSEVQQIEDEANDMIKQNYPVNIDYYDRGTAEQKYGFRIYQGGVVPVKSVRIVSIEDKDIEACGGTHVKKTGDIELIKITKTKRIQDGVVRVEFVSGPTAFEYVKQQEIESKQKVQDDIAKQALEKLREENKDKAREQIPTLLEKVLAGESGEMDGITVKNKICFTSSDSYDDYFHQNFGKKLTSKDDTAAYCGIFEAGPTIRVMVFSGENSGVNAGDIAKEISTILGGSGGGDAKFAQGGGKDTSKKEQAIAKAKSMILG
;
A
#
# COMPACT_ATOMS: atom_id res chain seq x y z
N TYR A 1 -36.03 0.56 -1.98
CA TYR A 1 -34.74 0.84 -2.66
C TYR A 1 -34.37 -0.17 -3.76
N LYS A 2 -34.87 -1.41 -3.71
CA LYS A 2 -34.50 -2.45 -4.69
C LYS A 2 -35.00 -2.12 -6.11
N ASP A 3 -36.18 -1.52 -6.19
CA ASP A 3 -36.88 -1.20 -7.45
C ASP A 3 -37.11 0.32 -7.61
N ASP A 4 -36.47 1.14 -6.77
CA ASP A 4 -36.58 2.59 -6.87
C ASP A 4 -35.83 3.12 -8.11
N PRO A 5 -36.44 4.02 -8.88
CA PRO A 5 -35.81 4.56 -10.07
C PRO A 5 -34.58 5.41 -9.67
N MET A 6 -33.49 5.28 -10.45
CA MET A 6 -32.30 6.09 -10.24
C MET A 6 -32.48 7.55 -10.73
N GLU A 7 -33.39 7.76 -11.66
CA GLU A 7 -33.84 9.09 -12.11
C GLU A 7 -35.33 9.24 -11.84
N PHE A 8 -35.71 10.34 -11.20
CA PHE A 8 -37.11 10.60 -10.82
C PHE A 8 -37.38 12.09 -10.67
N GLU A 9 -38.65 12.47 -10.70
CA GLU A 9 -39.09 13.83 -10.34
C GLU A 9 -39.64 13.83 -8.91
N ALA A 10 -39.39 14.90 -8.18
CA ALA A 10 -39.89 15.12 -6.84
C ALA A 10 -40.20 16.60 -6.60
N LYS A 11 -41.15 16.90 -5.73
CA LYS A 11 -41.48 18.25 -5.32
C LYS A 11 -40.66 18.63 -4.10
N VAL A 12 -40.05 19.84 -4.13
CA VAL A 12 -39.35 20.42 -2.99
C VAL A 12 -40.39 20.89 -1.97
N ILE A 13 -40.38 20.26 -0.81
CA ILE A 13 -41.32 20.55 0.29
C ILE A 13 -40.76 21.63 1.19
N LYS A 14 -39.43 21.56 1.50
CA LYS A 14 -38.77 22.51 2.40
C LYS A 14 -37.32 22.70 2.03
N VAL A 15 -36.83 23.92 2.24
CA VAL A 15 -35.41 24.31 2.09
C VAL A 15 -34.90 24.86 3.43
N PHE A 16 -33.71 24.47 3.85
CA PHE A 16 -33.01 24.98 5.01
C PHE A 16 -31.53 25.17 4.65
N ASP A 17 -31.07 26.37 4.51
CA ASP A 17 -29.69 26.68 4.12
C ASP A 17 -29.25 25.90 2.87
N ASP A 18 -28.42 24.90 3.02
CA ASP A 18 -27.91 24.01 1.98
C ASP A 18 -28.64 22.64 1.93
N GLN A 19 -29.79 22.52 2.62
CA GLN A 19 -30.53 21.28 2.76
C GLN A 19 -31.94 21.36 2.16
N VAL A 20 -32.39 20.26 1.57
CA VAL A 20 -33.73 20.15 0.99
C VAL A 20 -34.47 18.90 1.45
N VAL A 21 -35.77 19.03 1.62
CA VAL A 21 -36.72 17.93 1.86
C VAL A 21 -37.61 17.80 0.65
N LEU A 22 -37.74 16.58 0.14
CA LEU A 22 -38.58 16.23 -1.00
C LEU A 22 -39.84 15.48 -0.54
N ASP A 23 -40.92 15.53 -1.34
CA ASP A 23 -42.15 14.75 -1.10
C ASP A 23 -41.92 13.24 -1.23
N ARG A 24 -40.97 12.85 -2.06
CA ARG A 24 -40.51 11.47 -2.25
C ARG A 24 -39.05 11.43 -2.62
N THR A 25 -38.37 10.32 -2.35
CA THR A 25 -36.96 10.17 -2.71
C THR A 25 -36.57 8.70 -2.89
N SER A 26 -35.74 8.44 -3.90
CA SER A 26 -35.04 7.18 -4.08
C SER A 26 -33.65 7.19 -3.43
N PHE A 27 -33.13 8.35 -2.99
CA PHE A 27 -31.86 8.43 -2.29
C PHE A 27 -31.90 7.66 -0.97
N TYR A 28 -30.95 6.73 -0.80
CA TYR A 28 -30.75 6.05 0.48
C TYR A 28 -30.13 7.01 1.50
N ALA A 29 -30.81 7.20 2.60
CA ALA A 29 -30.26 7.96 3.72
C ALA A 29 -29.34 7.08 4.55
N ARG A 30 -28.26 7.65 5.10
CA ARG A 30 -27.32 6.96 5.98
C ARG A 30 -28.04 6.17 7.07
N GLY A 31 -27.71 4.88 7.19
CA GLY A 31 -28.33 4.03 8.21
C GLY A 31 -27.83 2.60 8.17
N GLY A 32 -27.85 1.91 9.32
CA GLY A 32 -27.43 0.51 9.41
C GLY A 32 -25.97 0.26 9.00
N GLY A 33 -25.11 1.29 9.13
CA GLY A 33 -23.72 1.24 8.69
C GLY A 33 -23.52 1.32 7.17
N GLN A 34 -24.59 1.60 6.41
CA GLN A 34 -24.50 1.91 4.98
C GLN A 34 -24.40 3.42 4.80
N GLU A 35 -23.41 3.88 4.03
CA GLU A 35 -23.24 5.27 3.65
C GLU A 35 -24.36 5.71 2.70
N PRO A 36 -24.67 7.03 2.66
CA PRO A 36 -25.75 7.55 1.86
C PRO A 36 -25.44 7.55 0.37
N ASP A 37 -26.48 7.59 -0.42
CA ASP A 37 -26.33 7.88 -1.84
C ASP A 37 -25.89 9.32 -2.07
N LEU A 38 -25.18 9.48 -3.17
CA LEU A 38 -24.84 10.77 -3.78
C LEU A 38 -25.56 10.91 -5.12
N GLY A 39 -25.42 12.06 -5.76
CA GLY A 39 -26.03 12.31 -7.06
C GLY A 39 -26.35 13.79 -7.28
N SER A 40 -27.51 14.10 -7.86
CA SER A 40 -27.94 15.48 -8.08
C SER A 40 -29.45 15.70 -7.89
N ILE A 41 -29.82 16.89 -7.45
CA ILE A 41 -31.18 17.39 -7.35
C ILE A 41 -31.23 18.76 -8.03
N ALA A 42 -32.04 18.93 -9.05
CA ALA A 42 -32.12 20.16 -9.88
C ALA A 42 -30.75 20.62 -10.45
N GLY A 43 -29.83 19.64 -10.69
CA GLY A 43 -28.48 19.95 -11.16
C GLY A 43 -27.47 20.28 -10.03
N PHE A 44 -27.92 20.50 -8.79
CA PHE A 44 -27.05 20.70 -7.64
C PHE A 44 -26.57 19.36 -7.10
N LYS A 45 -25.31 19.27 -6.67
CA LYS A 45 -24.69 18.03 -6.19
C LYS A 45 -25.22 17.65 -4.81
N VAL A 46 -25.70 16.43 -4.65
CA VAL A 46 -26.04 15.84 -3.35
C VAL A 46 -24.76 15.32 -2.70
N VAL A 47 -24.39 15.85 -1.54
CA VAL A 47 -23.16 15.50 -0.81
C VAL A 47 -23.43 14.68 0.45
N ASN A 48 -24.66 14.66 0.92
CA ASN A 48 -25.08 13.82 2.03
C ASN A 48 -26.60 13.63 2.04
N VAL A 49 -27.07 12.50 2.58
CA VAL A 49 -28.50 12.23 2.80
C VAL A 49 -28.66 11.61 4.18
N ASP A 50 -29.36 12.30 5.07
CA ASP A 50 -29.62 11.85 6.42
C ASP A 50 -31.11 11.64 6.68
N LYS A 51 -31.42 10.78 7.66
CA LYS A 51 -32.79 10.53 8.12
C LYS A 51 -32.99 11.02 9.55
N HIS A 52 -33.92 11.97 9.71
CA HIS A 52 -34.35 12.48 10.99
C HIS A 52 -35.80 12.05 11.26
N ALA A 53 -35.97 11.09 12.15
CA ALA A 53 -37.24 10.37 12.34
C ALA A 53 -37.75 9.78 11.01
N ASN A 54 -38.82 10.32 10.44
CA ASN A 54 -39.38 9.88 9.15
C ASN A 54 -39.10 10.84 7.99
N ILE A 55 -38.28 11.88 8.21
CA ILE A 55 -37.94 12.89 7.20
C ILE A 55 -36.56 12.59 6.66
N ILE A 56 -36.44 12.55 5.33
CA ILE A 56 -35.16 12.43 4.64
C ILE A 56 -34.73 13.81 4.19
N VAL A 57 -33.52 14.19 4.58
CA VAL A 57 -32.91 15.49 4.32
C VAL A 57 -31.70 15.30 3.41
N HIS A 58 -31.67 16.03 2.28
CA HIS A 58 -30.60 15.98 1.29
C HIS A 58 -29.76 17.25 1.43
N LYS A 59 -28.47 17.11 1.68
CA LYS A 59 -27.51 18.21 1.70
C LYS A 59 -26.95 18.44 0.31
N LEU A 60 -27.02 19.68 -0.18
CA LEU A 60 -26.61 20.07 -1.52
C LEU A 60 -25.35 20.95 -1.49
N GLU A 61 -24.60 20.91 -2.56
CA GLU A 61 -23.46 21.77 -2.84
C GLU A 61 -23.68 22.52 -4.16
N GLY A 62 -23.33 23.81 -4.18
CA GLY A 62 -23.46 24.66 -5.38
C GLY A 62 -24.78 25.43 -5.47
N GLY A 63 -25.73 25.18 -4.56
CA GLY A 63 -27.02 25.86 -4.47
C GLY A 63 -28.18 24.94 -4.10
N VAL A 64 -29.36 25.49 -3.99
CA VAL A 64 -30.60 24.78 -3.67
C VAL A 64 -31.75 25.22 -4.58
N PRO A 65 -32.68 24.32 -4.94
CA PRO A 65 -33.89 24.65 -5.67
C PRO A 65 -34.89 25.40 -4.77
N SER A 66 -35.83 26.16 -5.37
CA SER A 66 -36.89 26.84 -4.62
C SER A 66 -37.94 25.87 -4.10
N GLU A 67 -38.50 26.18 -2.91
CA GLU A 67 -39.66 25.46 -2.35
C GLU A 67 -40.85 25.47 -3.33
N GLY A 68 -41.58 24.38 -3.39
CA GLY A 68 -42.74 24.21 -4.26
C GLY A 68 -42.42 23.74 -5.68
N ASN A 69 -41.18 23.83 -6.14
CA ASN A 69 -40.79 23.41 -7.48
C ASN A 69 -40.74 21.89 -7.59
N THR A 70 -41.16 21.38 -8.75
CA THR A 70 -40.88 20.00 -9.16
C THR A 70 -39.52 20.00 -9.83
N VAL A 71 -38.65 19.08 -9.39
CA VAL A 71 -37.25 18.99 -9.78
C VAL A 71 -36.85 17.60 -10.19
N SER A 72 -35.96 17.52 -11.17
CA SER A 72 -35.33 16.26 -11.56
C SER A 72 -34.29 15.85 -10.54
N CYS A 73 -34.28 14.58 -10.16
CA CYS A 73 -33.39 13.97 -9.22
C CYS A 73 -32.68 12.79 -9.89
N LYS A 74 -31.38 12.67 -9.66
CA LYS A 74 -30.56 11.56 -10.20
C LYS A 74 -29.63 11.02 -9.12
N VAL A 75 -29.78 9.72 -8.82
CA VAL A 75 -28.86 9.00 -7.92
C VAL A 75 -27.62 8.56 -8.71
N ASP A 76 -26.45 8.59 -8.08
CA ASP A 76 -25.23 8.00 -8.65
C ASP A 76 -25.37 6.47 -8.68
N GLU A 77 -25.60 5.95 -9.86
CA GLU A 77 -25.88 4.50 -10.08
C GLU A 77 -24.66 3.64 -9.77
N ILE A 78 -23.44 4.13 -10.10
CA ILE A 78 -22.21 3.37 -9.88
C ILE A 78 -21.96 3.24 -8.38
N ARG A 79 -22.01 4.35 -7.66
CA ARG A 79 -21.88 4.37 -6.20
C ARG A 79 -22.95 3.48 -5.54
N ARG A 80 -24.21 3.64 -5.91
CA ARG A 80 -25.33 2.82 -5.40
C ARG A 80 -25.08 1.32 -5.63
N ALA A 81 -24.66 0.94 -6.84
CA ALA A 81 -24.40 -0.47 -7.18
C ALA A 81 -23.27 -1.05 -6.32
N ASN A 82 -22.16 -0.32 -6.16
CA ASN A 82 -21.03 -0.76 -5.35
C ASN A 82 -21.40 -0.90 -3.86
N ILE A 83 -22.07 0.11 -3.29
CA ILE A 83 -22.55 0.03 -1.89
C ILE A 83 -23.52 -1.14 -1.72
N THR A 84 -24.40 -1.38 -2.68
CA THR A 84 -25.36 -2.50 -2.66
C THR A 84 -24.65 -3.86 -2.68
N LYS A 85 -23.60 -4.03 -3.51
CA LYS A 85 -22.73 -5.21 -3.52
C LYS A 85 -22.04 -5.38 -2.17
N ASN A 86 -21.41 -4.34 -1.65
CA ASN A 86 -20.72 -4.34 -0.35
C ASN A 86 -21.68 -4.65 0.81
N HIS A 87 -22.93 -4.18 0.76
CA HIS A 87 -23.92 -4.49 1.79
C HIS A 87 -24.33 -5.97 1.78
N THR A 88 -24.65 -6.52 0.61
CA THR A 88 -24.97 -7.94 0.52
C THR A 88 -23.77 -8.82 0.86
N SER A 89 -22.56 -8.39 0.48
CA SER A 89 -21.30 -9.06 0.88
C SER A 89 -21.12 -9.08 2.40
N THR A 90 -21.58 -8.05 3.12
CA THR A 90 -21.56 -8.05 4.59
C THR A 90 -22.39 -9.19 5.18
N HIS A 91 -23.58 -9.42 4.65
CA HIS A 91 -24.43 -10.55 5.04
C HIS A 91 -23.76 -11.89 4.73
N ILE A 92 -23.18 -12.03 3.55
CA ILE A 92 -22.46 -13.24 3.13
C ILE A 92 -21.26 -13.51 4.04
N ILE A 93 -20.42 -12.50 4.33
CA ILE A 93 -19.27 -12.65 5.25
C ILE A 93 -19.74 -13.01 6.66
N ASN A 94 -20.86 -12.45 7.14
CA ASN A 94 -21.43 -12.82 8.44
C ASN A 94 -21.86 -14.29 8.47
N ALA A 95 -22.59 -14.74 7.45
CA ALA A 95 -23.00 -16.14 7.29
C ALA A 95 -21.79 -17.09 7.20
N SER A 96 -20.80 -16.76 6.36
CA SER A 96 -19.58 -17.54 6.16
C SER A 96 -18.76 -17.62 7.46
N SER A 97 -18.64 -16.50 8.18
CA SER A 97 -17.96 -16.49 9.48
C SER A 97 -18.68 -17.40 10.50
N ARG A 98 -20.02 -17.39 10.53
CA ARG A 98 -20.77 -18.30 11.39
C ARG A 98 -20.56 -19.78 11.02
N LYS A 99 -20.51 -20.09 9.73
CA LYS A 99 -20.28 -21.45 9.26
C LYS A 99 -18.88 -21.96 9.61
N VAL A 100 -17.85 -21.13 9.45
CA VAL A 100 -16.45 -21.51 9.66
C VAL A 100 -16.08 -21.48 11.14
N LEU A 101 -16.43 -20.40 11.84
CA LEU A 101 -15.96 -20.16 13.22
C LEU A 101 -16.92 -20.67 14.29
N GLY A 102 -18.20 -20.79 13.96
CA GLY A 102 -19.23 -21.31 14.87
C GLY A 102 -20.41 -20.38 15.11
N SER A 103 -21.46 -20.95 15.72
CA SER A 103 -22.75 -20.28 15.87
C SER A 103 -22.78 -19.09 16.83
N TRP A 104 -21.73 -18.85 17.58
CA TRP A 104 -21.56 -17.69 18.48
C TRP A 104 -21.19 -16.40 17.75
N ILE A 105 -20.88 -16.48 16.46
CA ILE A 105 -20.58 -15.29 15.66
C ILE A 105 -21.82 -14.41 15.53
N TRP A 106 -21.65 -13.14 15.87
CA TRP A 106 -22.67 -12.10 15.84
C TRP A 106 -22.07 -10.81 15.29
N GLN A 107 -22.84 -10.08 14.49
CA GLN A 107 -22.41 -8.76 14.05
C GLN A 107 -22.40 -7.78 15.23
N HIS A 108 -21.26 -7.22 15.55
CA HIS A 108 -21.11 -6.15 16.53
C HIS A 108 -21.34 -4.78 15.88
N SER A 109 -20.72 -4.54 14.73
CA SER A 109 -20.92 -3.33 13.92
C SER A 109 -20.58 -3.61 12.46
N ALA A 110 -21.02 -2.72 11.56
CA ALA A 110 -20.68 -2.81 10.15
C ALA A 110 -20.61 -1.43 9.51
N PHE A 111 -19.84 -1.34 8.43
CA PHE A 111 -19.73 -0.14 7.59
C PHE A 111 -19.63 -0.57 6.12
N LYS A 112 -20.31 0.15 5.23
CA LYS A 112 -20.32 -0.10 3.79
C LYS A 112 -20.31 1.22 3.04
N ASP A 113 -19.29 1.40 2.24
CA ASP A 113 -19.16 2.48 1.26
C ASP A 113 -18.99 1.88 -0.14
N ASP A 114 -18.74 2.69 -1.15
CA ASP A 114 -18.60 2.23 -2.53
C ASP A 114 -17.24 1.59 -2.83
N ASP A 115 -16.21 1.93 -2.08
CA ASP A 115 -14.86 1.41 -2.26
C ASP A 115 -14.51 0.23 -1.34
N HIS A 116 -15.11 0.15 -0.15
CA HIS A 116 -14.83 -0.92 0.81
C HIS A 116 -15.97 -1.16 1.78
N ALA A 117 -15.90 -2.29 2.48
CA ALA A 117 -16.78 -2.58 3.60
C ALA A 117 -16.02 -3.23 4.76
N ARG A 118 -16.58 -3.14 5.96
CA ARG A 118 -16.10 -3.85 7.12
C ARG A 118 -17.23 -4.43 7.94
N LEU A 119 -16.95 -5.56 8.52
CA LEU A 119 -17.83 -6.24 9.48
C LEU A 119 -17.02 -6.51 10.76
N ASP A 120 -17.52 -6.06 11.89
CA ASP A 120 -16.98 -6.38 13.20
C ASP A 120 -17.82 -7.54 13.78
N ILE A 121 -17.20 -8.69 14.01
CA ILE A 121 -17.85 -9.91 14.52
C ILE A 121 -17.39 -10.22 15.94
N THR A 122 -18.28 -10.85 16.72
CA THR A 122 -17.90 -11.39 18.02
C THR A 122 -17.01 -12.61 17.85
N HIS A 123 -15.76 -12.53 18.32
CA HIS A 123 -14.84 -13.66 18.33
C HIS A 123 -13.77 -13.48 19.40
N HIS A 124 -13.38 -14.55 20.06
CA HIS A 124 -12.52 -14.53 21.25
C HIS A 124 -11.03 -14.30 20.95
N SER A 125 -10.58 -14.57 19.72
CA SER A 125 -9.18 -14.46 19.28
C SER A 125 -9.05 -13.79 17.92
N SER A 126 -7.83 -13.39 17.52
CA SER A 126 -7.53 -13.04 16.15
C SER A 126 -7.76 -14.22 15.22
N LEU A 127 -8.21 -13.96 14.00
CA LEU A 127 -8.35 -14.99 12.98
C LEU A 127 -6.97 -15.39 12.45
N SER A 128 -6.76 -16.68 12.26
CA SER A 128 -5.62 -17.22 11.53
C SER A 128 -5.80 -17.05 10.02
N ASP A 129 -4.71 -17.08 9.27
CA ASP A 129 -4.77 -17.00 7.79
C ASP A 129 -5.64 -18.11 7.19
N SER A 130 -5.63 -19.32 7.79
CA SER A 130 -6.49 -20.42 7.36
C SER A 130 -7.97 -20.15 7.59
N GLU A 131 -8.35 -19.56 8.71
CA GLU A 131 -9.74 -19.19 9.00
C GLU A 131 -10.21 -18.06 8.05
N VAL A 132 -9.36 -17.07 7.79
CA VAL A 132 -9.63 -16.00 6.84
C VAL A 132 -9.88 -16.57 5.45
N GLN A 133 -9.01 -17.48 5.00
CA GLN A 133 -9.16 -18.13 3.68
C GLN A 133 -10.45 -18.96 3.61
N GLN A 134 -10.78 -19.73 4.64
CA GLN A 134 -12.01 -20.53 4.68
C GLN A 134 -13.26 -19.64 4.64
N ILE A 135 -13.28 -18.51 5.33
CA ILE A 135 -14.38 -17.54 5.30
C ILE A 135 -14.52 -16.94 3.89
N GLU A 136 -13.42 -16.58 3.26
CA GLU A 136 -13.39 -16.02 1.91
C GLU A 136 -13.87 -17.05 0.87
N ASP A 137 -13.39 -18.29 0.97
CA ASP A 137 -13.78 -19.38 0.07
C ASP A 137 -15.27 -19.66 0.20
N GLU A 138 -15.81 -19.78 1.41
CA GLU A 138 -17.23 -19.99 1.66
C GLU A 138 -18.09 -18.82 1.12
N ALA A 139 -17.62 -17.59 1.32
CA ALA A 139 -18.29 -16.40 0.80
C ALA A 139 -18.37 -16.43 -0.74
N ASN A 140 -17.28 -16.76 -1.40
CA ASN A 140 -17.23 -16.85 -2.86
C ASN A 140 -17.98 -18.09 -3.40
N ASP A 141 -18.09 -19.17 -2.63
CA ASP A 141 -18.94 -20.29 -2.98
C ASP A 141 -20.44 -19.93 -2.94
N MET A 142 -20.87 -19.11 -1.97
CA MET A 142 -22.24 -18.56 -1.96
C MET A 142 -22.51 -17.67 -3.19
N ILE A 143 -21.50 -16.92 -3.69
CA ILE A 143 -21.62 -16.16 -4.93
C ILE A 143 -21.78 -17.09 -6.14
N LYS A 144 -20.96 -18.13 -6.25
CA LYS A 144 -21.03 -19.12 -7.34
C LYS A 144 -22.37 -19.87 -7.38
N GLN A 145 -22.97 -20.18 -6.21
CA GLN A 145 -24.28 -20.81 -6.12
C GLN A 145 -25.42 -19.89 -6.58
N ASN A 146 -25.16 -18.59 -6.64
CA ASN A 146 -26.09 -17.59 -7.18
C ASN A 146 -27.47 -17.61 -6.50
N TYR A 147 -27.46 -17.63 -5.17
CA TYR A 147 -28.72 -17.67 -4.38
C TYR A 147 -29.53 -16.38 -4.56
N PRO A 148 -30.90 -16.49 -4.59
CA PRO A 148 -31.77 -15.33 -4.58
C PRO A 148 -31.66 -14.58 -3.24
N VAL A 149 -31.74 -13.25 -3.31
CA VAL A 149 -31.84 -12.37 -2.14
C VAL A 149 -33.27 -11.87 -2.04
N ASN A 150 -34.01 -12.43 -1.09
CA ASN A 150 -35.42 -12.11 -0.90
C ASN A 150 -35.60 -11.01 0.15
N ILE A 151 -36.62 -10.18 -0.04
CA ILE A 151 -36.98 -9.09 0.85
C ILE A 151 -38.47 -9.21 1.17
N ASP A 152 -38.76 -9.47 2.45
CA ASP A 152 -40.11 -9.64 2.94
C ASP A 152 -40.39 -8.71 4.11
N TYR A 153 -41.66 -8.37 4.32
CA TYR A 153 -42.09 -7.55 5.45
C TYR A 153 -42.99 -8.39 6.36
N TYR A 154 -42.64 -8.41 7.62
CA TYR A 154 -43.42 -9.12 8.65
C TYR A 154 -43.79 -8.15 9.76
N ASP A 155 -44.93 -8.39 10.39
CA ASP A 155 -45.12 -7.85 11.73
C ASP A 155 -44.06 -8.40 12.67
N ARG A 156 -43.61 -7.58 13.63
CA ARG A 156 -42.50 -7.91 14.49
C ARG A 156 -42.68 -9.24 15.23
N GLY A 157 -43.86 -9.47 15.84
CA GLY A 157 -44.10 -10.68 16.59
C GLY A 157 -44.01 -11.92 15.70
N THR A 158 -44.53 -11.83 14.47
CA THR A 158 -44.48 -12.91 13.47
C THR A 158 -43.03 -13.18 13.04
N ALA A 159 -42.22 -12.12 12.81
CA ALA A 159 -40.81 -12.27 12.44
C ALA A 159 -40.01 -12.95 13.58
N GLU A 160 -40.16 -12.50 14.82
CA GLU A 160 -39.51 -13.07 15.99
C GLU A 160 -39.93 -14.52 16.28
N GLN A 161 -41.23 -14.85 16.10
CA GLN A 161 -41.69 -16.20 16.24
C GLN A 161 -41.11 -17.14 15.16
N LYS A 162 -41.04 -16.66 13.92
CA LYS A 162 -40.59 -17.47 12.78
C LYS A 162 -39.09 -17.68 12.73
N TYR A 163 -38.30 -16.63 13.05
CA TYR A 163 -36.87 -16.61 12.83
C TYR A 163 -36.05 -16.44 14.11
N GLY A 164 -36.68 -16.15 15.25
CA GLY A 164 -36.03 -15.87 16.52
C GLY A 164 -35.36 -14.49 16.54
N PHE A 165 -34.67 -14.18 17.65
CA PHE A 165 -33.99 -12.90 17.84
C PHE A 165 -32.68 -12.77 17.03
N ARG A 166 -32.23 -13.83 16.39
CA ARG A 166 -31.01 -13.85 15.59
C ARG A 166 -31.09 -12.93 14.35
N ILE A 167 -32.30 -12.55 13.95
CA ILE A 167 -32.50 -11.57 12.87
C ILE A 167 -31.96 -10.18 13.21
N TYR A 168 -31.74 -9.86 14.47
CA TYR A 168 -31.28 -8.56 14.92
C TYR A 168 -29.75 -8.53 15.04
N GLN A 169 -29.07 -8.37 13.90
CA GLN A 169 -27.64 -8.20 13.83
C GLN A 169 -27.29 -6.72 14.03
N GLY A 170 -26.40 -6.41 14.99
CA GLY A 170 -26.01 -5.03 15.31
C GLY A 170 -27.04 -4.24 16.14
N GLY A 171 -28.09 -4.88 16.65
CA GLY A 171 -29.07 -4.26 17.54
C GLY A 171 -30.53 -4.41 17.11
N VAL A 172 -31.42 -4.17 18.05
CA VAL A 172 -32.87 -4.30 17.84
C VAL A 172 -33.42 -3.11 17.04
N VAL A 173 -34.20 -3.38 16.00
CA VAL A 173 -34.89 -2.36 15.21
C VAL A 173 -36.23 -2.02 15.88
N PRO A 174 -36.45 -0.78 16.38
CA PRO A 174 -37.65 -0.42 17.14
C PRO A 174 -38.85 -0.06 16.21
N VAL A 175 -39.26 -0.98 15.35
CA VAL A 175 -40.37 -0.78 14.41
C VAL A 175 -41.45 -1.88 14.55
N LYS A 176 -42.68 -1.57 14.19
CA LYS A 176 -43.78 -2.55 14.20
C LYS A 176 -43.69 -3.55 13.04
N SER A 177 -43.32 -3.10 11.87
CA SER A 177 -43.09 -3.94 10.68
C SER A 177 -41.58 -4.04 10.41
N VAL A 178 -41.07 -5.26 10.42
CA VAL A 178 -39.64 -5.57 10.22
C VAL A 178 -39.45 -6.02 8.77
N ARG A 179 -38.48 -5.36 8.10
CA ARG A 179 -38.02 -5.76 6.77
C ARG A 179 -36.95 -6.83 6.95
N ILE A 180 -37.25 -8.05 6.49
CA ILE A 180 -36.34 -9.20 6.54
C ILE A 180 -35.68 -9.36 5.18
N VAL A 181 -34.35 -9.44 5.19
CA VAL A 181 -33.54 -9.83 4.04
C VAL A 181 -33.06 -11.25 4.27
N SER A 182 -33.28 -12.14 3.30
CA SER A 182 -32.86 -13.54 3.39
C SER A 182 -32.09 -13.97 2.13
N ILE A 183 -30.99 -14.69 2.36
CA ILE A 183 -30.20 -15.37 1.34
C ILE A 183 -30.37 -16.85 1.56
N GLU A 184 -31.43 -17.43 0.95
CA GLU A 184 -31.86 -18.81 1.20
C GLU A 184 -31.95 -19.09 2.73
N ASP A 185 -31.43 -20.22 3.17
CA ASP A 185 -31.25 -20.61 4.58
C ASP A 185 -29.88 -20.17 5.18
N LYS A 186 -29.06 -19.47 4.41
CA LYS A 186 -27.69 -19.11 4.77
C LYS A 186 -27.63 -17.90 5.69
N ASP A 187 -28.42 -16.88 5.37
CA ASP A 187 -28.51 -15.66 6.17
C ASP A 187 -29.94 -15.10 6.19
N ILE A 188 -30.40 -14.67 7.37
CA ILE A 188 -31.72 -14.06 7.56
C ILE A 188 -31.56 -12.94 8.58
N GLU A 189 -31.71 -11.69 8.13
CA GLU A 189 -31.48 -10.51 8.98
C GLU A 189 -32.56 -9.43 8.81
N ALA A 190 -32.87 -8.73 9.89
CA ALA A 190 -33.67 -7.51 9.87
C ALA A 190 -32.82 -6.37 9.35
N CYS A 191 -32.93 -6.05 8.08
CA CYS A 191 -32.06 -5.10 7.40
C CYS A 191 -32.85 -4.10 6.54
N GLY A 192 -32.51 -2.80 6.67
CA GLY A 192 -33.11 -1.70 5.91
C GLY A 192 -32.33 -1.27 4.67
N GLY A 193 -31.15 -1.87 4.43
CA GLY A 193 -30.24 -1.44 3.38
C GLY A 193 -30.58 -1.88 1.96
N THR A 194 -29.73 -1.51 1.02
CA THR A 194 -29.86 -1.92 -0.38
C THR A 194 -29.16 -3.26 -0.61
N HIS A 195 -29.78 -4.15 -1.41
CA HIS A 195 -29.25 -5.47 -1.68
C HIS A 195 -29.36 -5.84 -3.16
N VAL A 196 -28.41 -6.64 -3.65
CA VAL A 196 -28.49 -7.25 -4.98
C VAL A 196 -29.65 -8.23 -5.07
N LYS A 197 -30.07 -8.59 -6.27
CA LYS A 197 -31.17 -9.55 -6.49
C LYS A 197 -30.73 -11.00 -6.26
N LYS A 198 -29.46 -11.30 -6.57
CA LYS A 198 -28.84 -12.62 -6.43
C LYS A 198 -27.40 -12.45 -5.95
N THR A 199 -26.90 -13.44 -5.22
CA THR A 199 -25.50 -13.39 -4.73
C THR A 199 -24.47 -13.33 -5.86
N GLY A 200 -24.75 -13.94 -7.02
CA GLY A 200 -23.91 -13.86 -8.21
C GLY A 200 -23.70 -12.46 -8.79
N ASP A 201 -24.63 -11.52 -8.53
CA ASP A 201 -24.50 -10.13 -8.98
C ASP A 201 -23.33 -9.39 -8.28
N ILE A 202 -22.79 -9.96 -7.20
CA ILE A 202 -21.61 -9.43 -6.49
C ILE A 202 -20.32 -9.73 -7.26
N GLU A 203 -20.25 -10.88 -7.92
CA GLU A 203 -19.13 -11.37 -8.74
C GLU A 203 -17.96 -11.93 -7.91
N LEU A 204 -17.37 -11.14 -7.01
CA LEU A 204 -16.22 -11.51 -6.18
C LEU A 204 -16.26 -10.79 -4.83
N ILE A 205 -15.86 -11.49 -3.78
CA ILE A 205 -15.50 -10.90 -2.47
C ILE A 205 -14.03 -11.20 -2.19
N LYS A 206 -13.29 -10.19 -1.74
CA LYS A 206 -11.91 -10.34 -1.27
C LYS A 206 -11.75 -9.74 0.12
N ILE A 207 -11.33 -10.54 1.09
CA ILE A 207 -10.96 -10.07 2.42
C ILE A 207 -9.58 -9.41 2.31
N THR A 208 -9.51 -8.14 2.67
CA THR A 208 -8.27 -7.34 2.55
C THR A 208 -7.47 -7.31 3.83
N LYS A 209 -8.16 -7.39 4.99
CA LYS A 209 -7.52 -7.32 6.30
C LYS A 209 -8.42 -7.87 7.39
N THR A 210 -7.79 -8.47 8.41
CA THR A 210 -8.46 -8.80 9.67
C THR A 210 -7.68 -8.22 10.84
N LYS A 211 -8.39 -7.78 11.89
CA LYS A 211 -7.76 -7.21 13.08
C LYS A 211 -8.66 -7.38 14.30
N ARG A 212 -8.12 -7.86 15.41
CA ARG A 212 -8.77 -7.76 16.72
C ARG A 212 -8.79 -6.29 17.14
N ILE A 213 -9.98 -5.72 17.35
CA ILE A 213 -10.15 -4.30 17.67
C ILE A 213 -10.40 -4.05 19.16
N GLN A 214 -10.96 -5.04 19.85
CA GLN A 214 -11.14 -5.06 21.29
C GLN A 214 -11.32 -6.51 21.77
N ASP A 215 -11.45 -6.71 23.09
CA ASP A 215 -11.73 -8.04 23.62
C ASP A 215 -13.06 -8.56 23.10
N GLY A 216 -13.02 -9.77 22.54
CA GLY A 216 -14.18 -10.45 21.98
C GLY A 216 -14.70 -9.89 20.64
N VAL A 217 -13.97 -8.98 19.97
CA VAL A 217 -14.39 -8.44 18.66
C VAL A 217 -13.25 -8.41 17.67
N VAL A 218 -13.49 -9.01 16.51
CA VAL A 218 -12.60 -9.00 15.36
C VAL A 218 -13.24 -8.26 14.20
N ARG A 219 -12.49 -7.37 13.57
CA ARG A 219 -12.85 -6.67 12.34
C ARG A 219 -12.39 -7.46 11.13
N VAL A 220 -13.30 -7.63 10.17
CA VAL A 220 -13.03 -8.14 8.81
C VAL A 220 -13.27 -6.99 7.84
N GLU A 221 -12.22 -6.54 7.15
CA GLU A 221 -12.28 -5.54 6.09
C GLU A 221 -12.25 -6.28 4.74
N PHE A 222 -13.09 -5.87 3.80
CA PHE A 222 -13.20 -6.52 2.51
C PHE A 222 -13.70 -5.57 1.42
N VAL A 223 -13.51 -5.99 0.19
CA VAL A 223 -14.00 -5.34 -1.03
C VAL A 223 -14.82 -6.34 -1.84
N SER A 224 -15.74 -5.84 -2.67
CA SER A 224 -16.55 -6.71 -3.53
C SER A 224 -16.73 -6.15 -4.94
N GLY A 225 -17.12 -7.01 -5.88
CA GLY A 225 -17.36 -6.65 -7.27
C GLY A 225 -16.12 -6.11 -7.98
N PRO A 226 -16.25 -5.05 -8.79
CA PRO A 226 -15.13 -4.48 -9.55
C PRO A 226 -13.92 -4.14 -8.70
N THR A 227 -14.13 -3.56 -7.53
CA THR A 227 -13.05 -3.19 -6.58
C THR A 227 -12.27 -4.42 -6.10
N ALA A 228 -12.95 -5.58 -5.93
CA ALA A 228 -12.27 -6.82 -5.55
C ALA A 228 -11.35 -7.34 -6.67
N PHE A 229 -11.76 -7.25 -7.93
CA PHE A 229 -10.91 -7.62 -9.06
C PHE A 229 -9.70 -6.71 -9.19
N GLU A 230 -9.88 -5.40 -9.01
CA GLU A 230 -8.78 -4.44 -9.02
C GLU A 230 -7.78 -4.72 -7.89
N TYR A 231 -8.28 -4.99 -6.68
CA TYR A 231 -7.46 -5.35 -5.55
C TYR A 231 -6.62 -6.61 -5.80
N VAL A 232 -7.23 -7.69 -6.30
CA VAL A 232 -6.52 -8.95 -6.63
C VAL A 232 -5.45 -8.71 -7.68
N LYS A 233 -5.78 -7.97 -8.74
CA LYS A 233 -4.82 -7.63 -9.80
C LYS A 233 -3.63 -6.82 -9.26
N GLN A 234 -3.88 -5.86 -8.39
CA GLN A 234 -2.83 -5.06 -7.77
C GLN A 234 -1.92 -5.92 -6.90
N GLN A 235 -2.47 -6.82 -6.09
CA GLN A 235 -1.71 -7.78 -5.27
C GLN A 235 -0.82 -8.70 -6.11
N GLU A 236 -1.30 -9.15 -7.27
CA GLU A 236 -0.50 -9.95 -8.20
C GLU A 236 0.69 -9.16 -8.77
N ILE A 237 0.49 -7.88 -9.11
CA ILE A 237 1.55 -7.01 -9.61
C ILE A 237 2.62 -6.80 -8.51
N GLU A 238 2.19 -6.45 -7.30
CA GLU A 238 3.09 -6.23 -6.16
C GLU A 238 3.87 -7.49 -5.79
N SER A 239 3.24 -8.66 -5.81
CA SER A 239 3.91 -9.92 -5.54
C SER A 239 4.98 -10.27 -6.58
N LYS A 240 4.68 -10.04 -7.87
CA LYS A 240 5.65 -10.23 -8.97
C LYS A 240 6.83 -9.28 -8.85
N GLN A 241 6.55 -8.00 -8.55
CA GLN A 241 7.60 -7.00 -8.36
C GLN A 241 8.52 -7.38 -7.19
N LYS A 242 7.95 -7.78 -6.07
CA LYS A 242 8.73 -8.23 -4.90
C LYS A 242 9.65 -9.40 -5.23
N VAL A 243 9.17 -10.39 -5.97
CA VAL A 243 10.00 -11.52 -6.41
C VAL A 243 11.16 -11.04 -7.29
N GLN A 244 10.91 -10.11 -8.22
CA GLN A 244 11.97 -9.54 -9.07
C GLN A 244 13.00 -8.77 -8.26
N ASP A 245 12.56 -7.96 -7.29
CA ASP A 245 13.44 -7.20 -6.41
C ASP A 245 14.30 -8.12 -5.55
N ASP A 246 13.73 -9.21 -5.02
CA ASP A 246 14.47 -10.21 -4.25
C ASP A 246 15.52 -10.94 -5.10
N ILE A 247 15.20 -11.31 -6.34
CA ILE A 247 16.15 -11.92 -7.29
C ILE A 247 17.28 -10.94 -7.60
N ALA A 248 16.96 -9.68 -7.90
CA ALA A 248 17.97 -8.63 -8.18
C ALA A 248 18.89 -8.42 -6.97
N LYS A 249 18.33 -8.40 -5.77
CA LYS A 249 19.10 -8.28 -4.52
C LYS A 249 20.06 -9.45 -4.32
N GLN A 250 19.60 -10.67 -4.50
CA GLN A 250 20.43 -11.87 -4.39
C GLN A 250 21.56 -11.89 -5.43
N ALA A 251 21.27 -11.50 -6.68
CA ALA A 251 22.27 -11.40 -7.73
C ALA A 251 23.36 -10.35 -7.39
N LEU A 252 22.95 -9.21 -6.83
CA LEU A 252 23.89 -8.18 -6.39
C LEU A 252 24.76 -8.64 -5.20
N GLU A 253 24.18 -9.34 -4.25
CA GLU A 253 24.92 -9.90 -3.11
C GLU A 253 25.96 -10.92 -3.58
N LYS A 254 25.59 -11.82 -4.51
CA LYS A 254 26.49 -12.80 -5.10
C LYS A 254 27.65 -12.12 -5.82
N LEU A 255 27.38 -11.12 -6.63
CA LEU A 255 28.42 -10.35 -7.35
C LEU A 255 29.40 -9.65 -6.37
N ARG A 256 28.88 -9.11 -5.26
CA ARG A 256 29.72 -8.52 -4.22
C ARG A 256 30.65 -9.54 -3.55
N GLU A 257 30.18 -10.74 -3.26
CA GLU A 257 31.04 -11.78 -2.70
C GLU A 257 32.10 -12.26 -3.71
N GLU A 258 31.73 -12.45 -4.97
CA GLU A 258 32.67 -12.79 -6.03
C GLU A 258 33.77 -11.70 -6.20
N ASN A 259 33.43 -10.44 -6.12
CA ASN A 259 34.38 -9.33 -6.16
C ASN A 259 35.29 -9.32 -4.91
N LYS A 260 34.75 -9.60 -3.73
CA LYS A 260 35.58 -9.71 -2.51
C LYS A 260 36.60 -10.87 -2.61
N ASP A 261 36.19 -12.00 -3.15
CA ASP A 261 37.09 -13.15 -3.29
C ASP A 261 38.20 -12.83 -4.32
N LYS A 262 37.87 -12.24 -5.46
CA LYS A 262 38.88 -11.73 -6.41
C LYS A 262 39.84 -10.74 -5.75
N ALA A 263 39.33 -9.79 -4.97
CA ALA A 263 40.17 -8.83 -4.26
C ALA A 263 41.08 -9.50 -3.22
N ARG A 264 40.62 -10.52 -2.50
CA ARG A 264 41.42 -11.31 -1.55
C ARG A 264 42.59 -12.00 -2.20
N GLU A 265 42.42 -12.49 -3.44
CA GLU A 265 43.49 -13.13 -4.22
C GLU A 265 44.47 -12.11 -4.81
N GLN A 266 43.98 -11.00 -5.35
CA GLN A 266 44.79 -10.00 -6.03
C GLN A 266 45.60 -9.10 -5.11
N ILE A 267 45.04 -8.67 -3.98
CA ILE A 267 45.68 -7.72 -3.04
C ILE A 267 47.05 -8.18 -2.57
N PRO A 268 47.28 -9.44 -2.11
CA PRO A 268 48.58 -9.88 -1.67
C PRO A 268 49.67 -9.75 -2.73
N THR A 269 49.41 -10.18 -3.94
CA THR A 269 50.34 -10.14 -5.06
C THR A 269 50.69 -8.70 -5.48
N LEU A 270 49.71 -7.83 -5.54
CA LEU A 270 49.91 -6.43 -5.84
C LEU A 270 50.73 -5.71 -4.74
N LEU A 271 50.43 -6.02 -3.47
CA LEU A 271 51.19 -5.45 -2.34
C LEU A 271 52.63 -5.90 -2.35
N GLU A 272 52.97 -7.15 -2.66
CA GLU A 272 54.35 -7.60 -2.77
C GLU A 272 55.12 -6.84 -3.84
N LYS A 273 54.56 -6.66 -5.04
CA LYS A 273 55.18 -5.92 -6.14
C LYS A 273 55.45 -4.45 -5.75
N VAL A 274 54.43 -3.78 -5.22
CA VAL A 274 54.55 -2.36 -4.82
C VAL A 274 55.57 -2.18 -3.70
N LEU A 275 55.58 -3.03 -2.69
CA LEU A 275 56.53 -2.96 -1.56
C LEU A 275 57.93 -3.34 -1.98
N ALA A 276 58.10 -4.18 -3.00
CA ALA A 276 59.41 -4.47 -3.61
C ALA A 276 59.97 -3.29 -4.42
N GLY A 277 59.21 -2.21 -4.60
CA GLY A 277 59.66 -0.99 -5.31
C GLY A 277 59.40 -1.04 -6.80
N GLU A 278 58.62 -1.99 -7.29
CA GLU A 278 58.21 -2.01 -8.70
C GLU A 278 57.39 -0.74 -9.02
N SER A 279 57.62 -0.17 -10.20
CA SER A 279 56.92 1.01 -10.67
C SER A 279 56.40 0.80 -12.10
N GLY A 280 55.27 1.42 -12.46
CA GLY A 280 54.61 1.25 -13.74
C GLY A 280 53.14 0.96 -13.60
N GLU A 281 52.53 0.44 -14.67
CA GLU A 281 51.11 0.03 -14.66
C GLU A 281 50.98 -1.45 -14.26
N MET A 282 50.19 -1.74 -13.22
CA MET A 282 49.99 -3.09 -12.65
C MET A 282 48.51 -3.32 -12.46
N ASP A 283 47.87 -4.17 -13.29
CA ASP A 283 46.46 -4.53 -13.21
C ASP A 283 45.50 -3.30 -13.07
N GLY A 284 45.78 -2.20 -13.82
CA GLY A 284 45.00 -0.96 -13.76
C GLY A 284 45.35 -0.04 -12.59
N ILE A 285 46.45 -0.30 -11.89
CA ILE A 285 47.00 0.58 -10.85
C ILE A 285 48.31 1.18 -11.35
N THR A 286 48.39 2.49 -11.47
CA THR A 286 49.62 3.21 -11.76
C THR A 286 50.43 3.34 -10.46
N VAL A 287 51.70 2.87 -10.47
CA VAL A 287 52.61 2.89 -9.32
C VAL A 287 53.85 3.72 -9.62
N LYS A 288 54.20 4.68 -8.74
CA LYS A 288 55.41 5.49 -8.79
C LYS A 288 55.94 5.68 -7.39
N ASN A 289 57.13 5.15 -7.08
CA ASN A 289 57.75 5.26 -5.76
C ASN A 289 56.83 4.87 -4.60
N LYS A 290 56.09 3.74 -4.71
CA LYS A 290 55.08 3.25 -3.75
C LYS A 290 53.83 4.13 -3.60
N ILE A 291 53.68 5.15 -4.42
CA ILE A 291 52.47 5.92 -4.54
C ILE A 291 51.62 5.26 -5.63
N CYS A 292 50.40 4.86 -5.27
CA CYS A 292 49.48 4.11 -6.13
C CYS A 292 48.25 4.92 -6.48
N PHE A 293 47.89 4.90 -7.75
CA PHE A 293 46.65 5.51 -8.24
C PHE A 293 45.88 4.53 -9.14
N THR A 294 44.56 4.46 -8.98
CA THR A 294 43.67 3.75 -9.93
C THR A 294 42.38 4.51 -10.17
N SER A 295 41.91 4.41 -11.39
CA SER A 295 40.56 4.82 -11.80
C SER A 295 39.80 3.69 -12.49
N SER A 296 40.22 2.45 -12.23
CA SER A 296 39.59 1.27 -12.80
C SER A 296 38.28 0.93 -12.09
N ASP A 297 37.20 0.81 -12.85
CA ASP A 297 35.89 0.35 -12.36
C ASP A 297 35.86 -1.17 -12.11
N SER A 298 36.98 -1.87 -12.36
CA SER A 298 37.15 -3.30 -12.03
C SER A 298 37.29 -3.56 -10.52
N TYR A 299 37.56 -2.52 -9.75
CA TYR A 299 37.74 -2.59 -8.31
C TYR A 299 36.60 -1.94 -7.58
N ASP A 300 36.06 -2.64 -6.58
CA ASP A 300 34.96 -2.16 -5.74
C ASP A 300 35.44 -1.52 -4.43
N ASP A 301 34.48 -1.05 -3.62
CA ASP A 301 34.73 -0.49 -2.29
C ASP A 301 35.61 -1.39 -1.42
N TYR A 302 35.41 -2.72 -1.48
CA TYR A 302 36.16 -3.67 -0.68
C TYR A 302 37.63 -3.71 -1.06
N PHE A 303 37.93 -3.73 -2.37
CA PHE A 303 39.30 -3.68 -2.86
C PHE A 303 40.01 -2.39 -2.43
N HIS A 304 39.41 -1.25 -2.73
CA HIS A 304 40.01 0.06 -2.45
C HIS A 304 40.32 0.22 -0.96
N GLN A 305 39.36 -0.16 -0.10
CA GLN A 305 39.57 -0.05 1.35
C GLN A 305 40.64 -1.00 1.87
N ASN A 306 40.66 -2.26 1.40
CA ASN A 306 41.61 -3.23 1.90
C ASN A 306 43.03 -3.04 1.33
N PHE A 307 43.13 -2.72 0.04
CA PHE A 307 44.45 -2.46 -0.58
C PHE A 307 45.11 -1.22 0.02
N GLY A 308 44.42 -0.07 0.04
CA GLY A 308 44.96 1.18 0.59
C GLY A 308 45.36 1.03 2.05
N LYS A 309 44.50 0.50 2.90
CA LYS A 309 44.78 0.25 4.32
C LYS A 309 45.99 -0.67 4.55
N LYS A 310 46.06 -1.80 3.83
CA LYS A 310 47.16 -2.74 3.96
C LYS A 310 48.49 -2.18 3.44
N LEU A 311 48.47 -1.41 2.35
CA LEU A 311 49.63 -0.79 1.78
C LEU A 311 50.27 0.20 2.78
N THR A 312 49.48 1.18 3.24
CA THR A 312 49.95 2.24 4.15
C THR A 312 50.26 1.74 5.57
N SER A 313 49.70 0.59 5.99
CA SER A 313 50.05 -0.04 7.26
C SER A 313 51.39 -0.79 7.22
N LYS A 314 51.84 -1.21 6.03
CA LYS A 314 53.11 -1.91 5.85
C LYS A 314 54.27 -0.98 5.48
N ASP A 315 53.98 0.17 4.90
CA ASP A 315 54.96 1.17 4.50
C ASP A 315 54.41 2.57 4.69
N ASP A 316 55.04 3.35 5.58
CA ASP A 316 54.62 4.70 5.94
C ASP A 316 54.99 5.77 4.89
N THR A 317 55.80 5.40 3.89
CA THR A 317 56.09 6.23 2.71
C THR A 317 55.13 6.01 1.55
N ALA A 318 54.22 5.03 1.67
CA ALA A 318 53.29 4.68 0.62
C ALA A 318 52.00 5.51 0.70
N ALA A 319 51.35 5.70 -0.44
CA ALA A 319 49.99 6.26 -0.53
C ALA A 319 49.19 5.58 -1.65
N TYR A 320 47.86 5.67 -1.51
CA TYR A 320 46.96 5.13 -2.46
C TYR A 320 45.77 6.06 -2.70
N CYS A 321 45.37 6.23 -3.97
CA CYS A 321 44.13 6.91 -4.33
C CYS A 321 43.38 6.08 -5.37
N GLY A 322 42.11 5.77 -5.06
CA GLY A 322 41.18 5.12 -5.97
C GLY A 322 39.99 6.03 -6.29
N ILE A 323 39.66 6.15 -7.56
CA ILE A 323 38.43 6.80 -8.06
C ILE A 323 37.66 5.74 -8.83
N PHE A 324 36.41 5.49 -8.45
CA PHE A 324 35.62 4.40 -9.01
C PHE A 324 34.12 4.70 -8.98
N GLU A 325 33.36 3.99 -9.80
CA GLU A 325 31.89 4.08 -9.82
C GLU A 325 31.27 3.23 -8.72
N ALA A 326 30.34 3.83 -7.97
CA ALA A 326 29.56 3.17 -6.95
C ALA A 326 28.06 3.48 -7.15
N GLY A 327 27.43 2.71 -8.01
CA GLY A 327 26.07 2.99 -8.47
C GLY A 327 25.97 4.33 -9.21
N PRO A 328 25.06 5.24 -8.80
CA PRO A 328 24.87 6.52 -9.49
C PRO A 328 25.91 7.60 -9.10
N THR A 329 26.93 7.24 -8.35
CA THR A 329 27.94 8.18 -7.83
C THR A 329 29.35 7.74 -8.17
N ILE A 330 30.26 8.71 -8.30
CA ILE A 330 31.69 8.47 -8.34
C ILE A 330 32.23 8.67 -6.94
N ARG A 331 33.03 7.73 -6.48
CA ARG A 331 33.70 7.78 -5.18
C ARG A 331 35.20 7.96 -5.31
N VAL A 332 35.79 8.60 -4.31
CA VAL A 332 37.22 8.68 -4.13
C VAL A 332 37.59 8.16 -2.74
N MET A 333 38.60 7.32 -2.67
CA MET A 333 39.21 6.86 -1.43
C MET A 333 40.71 7.13 -1.48
N VAL A 334 41.26 7.78 -0.45
CA VAL A 334 42.66 8.10 -0.35
C VAL A 334 43.22 7.60 0.97
N PHE A 335 44.33 6.88 0.90
CA PHE A 335 45.08 6.39 2.05
C PHE A 335 46.52 6.91 1.95
N SER A 336 47.10 7.35 3.06
CA SER A 336 48.41 7.92 3.09
C SER A 336 49.17 7.48 4.33
N GLY A 337 50.42 7.04 4.12
CA GLY A 337 51.37 6.80 5.20
C GLY A 337 51.93 8.12 5.73
N GLU A 338 52.44 8.09 6.95
CA GLU A 338 52.86 9.28 7.68
C GLU A 338 54.00 10.08 6.99
N ASN A 339 54.83 9.33 6.25
CA ASN A 339 56.03 9.88 5.55
C ASN A 339 55.85 9.88 4.02
N SER A 340 54.65 9.68 3.50
CA SER A 340 54.38 9.63 2.05
C SER A 340 54.45 11.00 1.35
N GLY A 341 54.29 12.09 2.09
CA GLY A 341 54.17 13.43 1.54
C GLY A 341 52.81 13.77 0.95
N VAL A 342 51.82 12.84 1.05
CA VAL A 342 50.48 13.00 0.52
C VAL A 342 49.50 13.32 1.65
N ASN A 343 48.64 14.32 1.46
CA ASN A 343 47.54 14.61 2.39
C ASN A 343 46.24 14.05 1.82
N ALA A 344 45.69 12.99 2.45
CA ALA A 344 44.48 12.32 1.98
C ALA A 344 43.23 13.23 2.01
N GLY A 345 43.13 14.08 3.07
CA GLY A 345 42.00 14.99 3.23
C GLY A 345 41.90 16.02 2.12
N ASP A 346 43.03 16.60 1.72
CA ASP A 346 43.08 17.61 0.67
C ASP A 346 42.66 17.03 -0.69
N ILE A 347 43.17 15.84 -1.04
CA ILE A 347 42.81 15.16 -2.29
C ILE A 347 41.33 14.80 -2.31
N ALA A 348 40.84 14.16 -1.27
CA ALA A 348 39.43 13.73 -1.23
C ALA A 348 38.47 14.92 -1.32
N LYS A 349 38.79 16.04 -0.65
CA LYS A 349 37.99 17.26 -0.68
C LYS A 349 37.95 17.90 -2.07
N GLU A 350 39.14 18.07 -2.68
CA GLU A 350 39.29 18.68 -4.01
C GLU A 350 38.57 17.87 -5.08
N ILE A 351 38.78 16.55 -5.09
CA ILE A 351 38.15 15.65 -6.07
C ILE A 351 36.65 15.59 -5.91
N SER A 352 36.15 15.53 -4.67
CA SER A 352 34.70 15.53 -4.42
C SER A 352 34.02 16.83 -4.84
N THR A 353 34.71 17.97 -4.68
CA THR A 353 34.23 19.28 -5.16
C THR A 353 34.07 19.29 -6.67
N ILE A 354 35.04 18.75 -7.42
CA ILE A 354 34.98 18.61 -8.88
C ILE A 354 33.74 17.76 -9.27
N LEU A 355 33.50 16.68 -8.55
CA LEU A 355 32.39 15.76 -8.79
C LEU A 355 31.01 16.27 -8.30
N GLY A 356 30.95 17.53 -7.83
CA GLY A 356 29.72 18.15 -7.35
C GLY A 356 29.19 17.54 -6.05
N GLY A 357 30.08 17.05 -5.19
CA GLY A 357 29.74 16.45 -3.90
C GLY A 357 30.62 16.93 -2.76
N SER A 358 30.83 16.11 -1.75
CA SER A 358 31.62 16.43 -0.58
C SER A 358 32.58 15.29 -0.21
N GLY A 359 33.75 15.64 0.31
CA GLY A 359 34.74 14.71 0.83
C GLY A 359 35.30 15.17 2.16
N GLY A 360 35.79 14.24 2.95
CA GLY A 360 36.37 14.52 4.25
C GLY A 360 37.10 13.31 4.82
N GLY A 361 37.89 13.61 5.85
CA GLY A 361 38.76 12.68 6.53
C GLY A 361 39.94 13.44 7.12
N ASP A 362 40.97 12.72 7.50
CA ASP A 362 42.23 13.30 8.00
C ASP A 362 43.37 13.18 6.97
N ALA A 363 44.59 13.48 7.38
CA ALA A 363 45.75 13.41 6.50
C ALA A 363 46.13 11.98 6.09
N LYS A 364 45.68 10.95 6.87
CA LYS A 364 46.05 9.55 6.66
C LYS A 364 44.95 8.78 5.90
N PHE A 365 43.67 9.14 6.10
CA PHE A 365 42.55 8.54 5.40
C PHE A 365 41.44 9.55 5.13
N ALA A 366 40.99 9.60 3.90
CA ALA A 366 39.88 10.41 3.53
C ALA A 366 39.07 9.74 2.40
N GLN A 367 37.80 10.03 2.36
CA GLN A 367 36.90 9.56 1.31
C GLN A 367 35.88 10.63 0.93
N GLY A 368 35.29 10.47 -0.25
CA GLY A 368 34.27 11.38 -0.71
C GLY A 368 33.73 10.95 -2.07
N GLY A 369 33.10 11.88 -2.77
CA GLY A 369 32.58 11.61 -4.11
C GLY A 369 31.49 12.60 -4.50
N GLY A 370 30.85 12.35 -5.64
CA GLY A 370 29.77 13.19 -6.14
C GLY A 370 28.93 12.50 -7.20
N LYS A 371 27.87 13.18 -7.64
CA LYS A 371 26.90 12.65 -8.62
C LYS A 371 27.17 13.14 -10.05
N ASP A 372 28.09 14.07 -10.23
CA ASP A 372 28.41 14.62 -11.55
C ASP A 372 29.38 13.71 -12.30
N THR A 373 28.84 12.67 -12.94
CA THR A 373 29.62 11.70 -13.70
C THR A 373 30.28 12.30 -14.96
N SER A 374 29.78 13.43 -15.46
CA SER A 374 30.36 14.12 -16.62
C SER A 374 31.76 14.68 -16.34
N LYS A 375 32.12 14.88 -15.07
CA LYS A 375 33.39 15.38 -14.61
C LYS A 375 34.35 14.29 -14.16
N LYS A 376 34.08 13.03 -14.39
CA LYS A 376 34.92 11.88 -13.99
C LYS A 376 36.33 12.01 -14.52
N GLU A 377 36.53 12.30 -15.81
CA GLU A 377 37.87 12.46 -16.42
C GLU A 377 38.64 13.64 -15.83
N GLN A 378 37.98 14.77 -15.54
CA GLN A 378 38.62 15.92 -14.90
C GLN A 378 39.07 15.57 -13.48
N ALA A 379 38.26 14.85 -12.72
CA ALA A 379 38.57 14.38 -11.37
C ALA A 379 39.77 13.43 -11.38
N ILE A 380 39.80 12.48 -12.33
CA ILE A 380 40.91 11.54 -12.53
C ILE A 380 42.22 12.28 -12.84
N ALA A 381 42.20 13.20 -13.81
CA ALA A 381 43.39 13.98 -14.19
C ALA A 381 43.94 14.81 -13.00
N LYS A 382 43.06 15.45 -12.26
CA LYS A 382 43.41 16.24 -11.08
C LYS A 382 44.00 15.36 -9.97
N ALA A 383 43.35 14.22 -9.66
CA ALA A 383 43.84 13.29 -8.64
C ALA A 383 45.22 12.74 -8.99
N LYS A 384 45.43 12.32 -10.26
CA LYS A 384 46.75 11.87 -10.73
C LYS A 384 47.83 12.94 -10.49
N SER A 385 47.54 14.19 -10.84
CA SER A 385 48.52 15.27 -10.64
C SER A 385 48.82 15.57 -9.17
N MET A 386 47.83 15.38 -8.28
CA MET A 386 48.00 15.61 -6.85
C MET A 386 48.74 14.48 -6.14
N ILE A 387 48.61 13.23 -6.60
CA ILE A 387 49.18 12.08 -5.90
C ILE A 387 50.53 11.61 -6.52
N LEU A 388 50.65 11.66 -7.84
CA LEU A 388 51.85 11.17 -8.54
C LEU A 388 52.86 12.28 -8.90
N GLY A 389 52.49 13.54 -8.76
CA GLY A 389 53.31 14.71 -9.06
C GLY A 389 53.42 15.00 -10.55
#